data_34547a8c60200e44d43b198b23b0a9b3
#
_entry.id   34547a8c60200e44d43b198b23b0a9b3
#
_cell.length_a   1.000
_cell.length_b   1.000
_cell.length_c   1.000
_cell.angle_alpha   90.00
_cell.angle_beta   90.00
_cell.angle_gamma   90.00
#
_symmetry.space_group_name_H-M   'P 1'
#
loop_
_entity.id
_entity.type
_entity.pdbx_description
1 polymer ?
#
loop_
_entity_poly.entity_id
_entity_poly.type
_entity_poly.pdbx_seq_one_letter_code
_entity_poly.pdbx_strand_id
1 'polypeptide(L)'
;MKPVSQSEIASYSTIRIEGVFADGSTSVGTGFFFAFHWERKTNKSNPVIITNKHVIENTVSGKLVFTIADEKGNPLDGKQYIVNITPFASQWKFHPNPNIDLCALSITGIVLDAQSKGVRLAYKMMDFSMLPSVSDIEAMTAMEDVVVVGYPEGIWDEVNNRPVFRKGITATHYAFDYNGKKEFLVDASIFPGSSGSPVFMLNEGIVQDKFGRIELAKSRSLLLGVVYKVFQHNIDGSIVIKNIPTAQVPVARSYIPNNLGLVIKASEIKELEKLF
;
A
#
# COMPACT_ATOMS: atom_id res chain seq x y z
N MET A 1 -2.44 21.49 -2.84
CA MET A 1 -2.89 21.87 -1.45
C MET A 1 -1.82 21.43 -0.43
N LYS A 2 -1.52 22.25 0.60
CA LYS A 2 -0.57 21.85 1.66
C LYS A 2 -1.28 20.86 2.60
N PRO A 3 -0.84 19.58 2.73
CA PRO A 3 -1.46 18.61 3.61
C PRO A 3 -1.19 18.97 5.07
N VAL A 4 -2.23 18.97 5.92
CA VAL A 4 -2.18 19.30 7.35
C VAL A 4 -2.68 18.14 8.20
N SER A 5 -3.83 17.54 7.84
CA SER A 5 -4.38 16.40 8.56
C SER A 5 -3.65 15.10 8.24
N GLN A 6 -3.82 14.07 9.08
CA GLN A 6 -3.19 12.76 8.87
C GLN A 6 -3.70 12.10 7.56
N SER A 7 -4.99 12.24 7.28
CA SER A 7 -5.57 11.72 6.03
C SER A 7 -5.05 12.46 4.80
N GLU A 8 -4.90 13.80 4.85
CA GLU A 8 -4.25 14.55 3.77
C GLU A 8 -2.79 14.13 3.57
N ILE A 9 -2.03 13.90 4.64
CA ILE A 9 -0.65 13.39 4.57
C ILE A 9 -0.64 12.00 3.93
N ALA A 10 -1.54 11.10 4.33
CA ALA A 10 -1.66 9.76 3.76
C ALA A 10 -1.96 9.78 2.26
N SER A 11 -2.69 10.77 1.75
CA SER A 11 -2.97 10.91 0.32
C SER A 11 -1.74 11.20 -0.55
N TYR A 12 -0.63 11.65 0.07
CA TYR A 12 0.66 11.87 -0.59
C TYR A 12 1.71 10.85 -0.19
N SER A 13 1.31 9.84 0.59
CA SER A 13 2.23 8.79 1.05
C SER A 13 2.25 7.56 0.15
N THR A 14 1.38 7.49 -0.85
CA THR A 14 1.27 6.35 -1.76
C THR A 14 1.57 6.73 -3.20
N ILE A 15 1.88 5.73 -4.01
CA ILE A 15 2.17 5.86 -5.44
C ILE A 15 1.54 4.69 -6.20
N ARG A 16 0.97 4.98 -7.36
CA ARG A 16 0.50 3.96 -8.29
C ARG A 16 1.68 3.36 -9.03
N ILE A 17 1.73 2.03 -9.09
CA ILE A 17 2.74 1.26 -9.79
C ILE A 17 2.08 0.58 -10.97
N GLU A 18 2.61 0.79 -12.17
CA GLU A 18 2.25 0.02 -13.37
C GLU A 18 3.48 -0.80 -13.79
N GLY A 19 3.33 -2.12 -13.92
CA GLY A 19 4.33 -3.01 -14.46
C GLY A 19 3.86 -3.57 -15.81
N VAL A 20 4.79 -3.85 -16.71
CA VAL A 20 4.52 -4.49 -18.01
C VAL A 20 5.32 -5.77 -18.07
N PHE A 21 4.66 -6.87 -18.38
CA PHE A 21 5.26 -8.19 -18.59
C PHE A 21 5.81 -8.33 -20.02
N ALA A 22 6.60 -9.39 -20.25
CA ALA A 22 7.20 -9.65 -21.58
C ALA A 22 6.16 -9.92 -22.68
N ASP A 23 4.97 -10.39 -22.31
CA ASP A 23 3.85 -10.63 -23.24
C ASP A 23 3.00 -9.38 -23.52
N GLY A 24 3.36 -8.24 -22.93
CA GLY A 24 2.65 -6.98 -23.06
C GLY A 24 1.48 -6.80 -22.09
N SER A 25 1.13 -7.81 -21.30
CA SER A 25 0.14 -7.66 -20.24
C SER A 25 0.65 -6.73 -19.12
N THR A 26 -0.26 -6.18 -18.33
CA THR A 26 0.07 -5.17 -17.31
C THR A 26 -0.29 -5.64 -15.91
N SER A 27 0.55 -5.26 -14.94
CA SER A 27 0.27 -5.33 -13.51
C SER A 27 0.01 -3.93 -12.99
N VAL A 28 -0.99 -3.77 -12.12
CA VAL A 28 -1.25 -2.53 -11.39
C VAL A 28 -1.26 -2.82 -9.91
N GLY A 29 -0.55 -2.00 -9.14
CA GLY A 29 -0.50 -2.12 -7.69
C GLY A 29 -0.28 -0.78 -7.02
N THR A 30 -0.23 -0.83 -5.71
CA THR A 30 0.06 0.31 -4.85
C THR A 30 1.46 0.18 -4.26
N GLY A 31 2.21 1.28 -4.23
CA GLY A 31 3.38 1.43 -3.39
C GLY A 31 3.19 2.55 -2.39
N PHE A 32 4.05 2.62 -1.39
CA PHE A 32 4.08 3.74 -0.45
C PHE A 32 5.50 4.17 -0.14
N PHE A 33 5.66 5.45 0.15
CA PHE A 33 6.97 6.04 0.43
C PHE A 33 7.37 5.79 1.89
N PHE A 34 8.61 5.32 2.07
CA PHE A 34 9.17 5.04 3.38
C PHE A 34 10.60 5.55 3.49
N ALA A 35 11.00 5.97 4.69
CA ALA A 35 12.34 6.46 4.99
C ALA A 35 13.15 5.37 5.69
N PHE A 36 14.12 4.76 5.00
CA PHE A 36 15.12 3.89 5.59
C PHE A 36 16.30 4.69 6.13
N HIS A 37 16.94 4.19 7.18
CA HIS A 37 18.12 4.81 7.81
C HIS A 37 17.91 6.30 8.14
N TRP A 38 16.71 6.64 8.66
CA TRP A 38 16.41 8.02 8.98
C TRP A 38 17.20 8.52 10.18
N GLU A 39 18.11 9.45 9.90
CA GLU A 39 18.88 10.14 10.93
C GLU A 39 18.22 11.47 11.28
N ARG A 40 17.56 11.52 12.45
CA ARG A 40 16.81 12.72 12.91
C ARG A 40 17.64 13.99 12.97
N LYS A 41 18.93 13.87 13.34
CA LYS A 41 19.83 15.05 13.52
C LYS A 41 20.15 15.75 12.20
N THR A 42 20.36 15.00 11.15
CA THR A 42 20.73 15.51 9.83
C THR A 42 19.54 15.60 8.87
N ASN A 43 18.39 15.04 9.25
CA ASN A 43 17.21 14.85 8.44
C ASN A 43 17.53 14.10 7.11
N LYS A 44 18.53 13.22 7.14
CA LYS A 44 18.90 12.37 6.02
C LYS A 44 18.22 11.01 6.13
N SER A 45 17.82 10.47 5.01
CA SER A 45 17.27 9.12 4.89
C SER A 45 17.51 8.57 3.50
N ASN A 46 17.35 7.27 3.35
CA ASN A 46 17.23 6.64 2.04
C ASN A 46 15.73 6.51 1.71
N PRO A 47 15.18 7.35 0.83
CA PRO A 47 13.79 7.28 0.45
C PRO A 47 13.56 6.06 -0.43
N VAL A 48 12.58 5.25 -0.07
CA VAL A 48 12.18 4.04 -0.80
C VAL A 48 10.68 4.02 -1.09
N ILE A 49 10.29 3.25 -2.11
CA ILE A 49 8.92 2.78 -2.31
C ILE A 49 8.87 1.34 -1.87
N ILE A 50 7.87 0.99 -1.03
CA ILE A 50 7.58 -0.38 -0.60
C ILE A 50 6.31 -0.85 -1.28
N THR A 51 6.29 -2.11 -1.75
CA THR A 51 5.13 -2.79 -2.33
C THR A 51 5.24 -4.30 -2.17
N ASN A 52 4.34 -5.07 -2.79
CA ASN A 52 4.43 -6.52 -2.83
C ASN A 52 5.34 -7.02 -3.96
N LYS A 53 5.99 -8.18 -3.74
CA LYS A 53 6.81 -8.85 -4.77
C LYS A 53 6.00 -9.16 -6.02
N HIS A 54 4.78 -9.73 -5.85
CA HIS A 54 3.94 -10.14 -6.97
C HIS A 54 3.47 -8.99 -7.87
N VAL A 55 3.51 -7.74 -7.39
CA VAL A 55 3.22 -6.54 -8.22
C VAL A 55 4.36 -6.30 -9.21
N ILE A 56 5.59 -6.64 -8.83
CA ILE A 56 6.83 -6.32 -9.55
C ILE A 56 7.43 -7.52 -10.28
N GLU A 57 7.30 -8.70 -9.69
CA GLU A 57 7.95 -9.92 -10.15
C GLU A 57 7.62 -10.21 -11.63
N ASN A 58 8.65 -10.57 -12.42
CA ASN A 58 8.57 -10.84 -13.85
C ASN A 58 8.19 -9.66 -14.76
N THR A 59 8.09 -8.44 -14.25
CA THR A 59 7.89 -7.25 -15.09
C THR A 59 9.17 -6.83 -15.78
N VAL A 60 9.10 -6.47 -17.05
CA VAL A 60 10.25 -6.03 -17.86
C VAL A 60 10.41 -4.51 -17.85
N SER A 61 9.30 -3.78 -17.79
CA SER A 61 9.30 -2.33 -17.64
C SER A 61 8.22 -1.89 -16.65
N GLY A 62 8.34 -0.67 -16.14
CA GLY A 62 7.37 -0.13 -15.22
C GLY A 62 7.29 1.39 -15.27
N LYS A 63 6.18 1.91 -14.78
CA LYS A 63 5.87 3.34 -14.72
C LYS A 63 5.49 3.74 -13.30
N LEU A 64 6.09 4.83 -12.84
CA LEU A 64 5.80 5.49 -11.58
C LEU A 64 5.36 6.93 -11.85
N VAL A 65 4.28 7.38 -11.19
CA VAL A 65 3.74 8.72 -11.39
C VAL A 65 3.85 9.50 -10.09
N PHE A 66 4.72 10.49 -10.07
CA PHE A 66 4.95 11.38 -8.92
C PHE A 66 4.17 12.68 -9.08
N THR A 67 3.74 13.27 -7.97
CA THR A 67 3.25 14.66 -7.94
C THR A 67 4.44 15.62 -7.89
N ILE A 68 4.37 16.74 -8.61
CA ILE A 68 5.39 17.80 -8.57
C ILE A 68 5.13 18.71 -7.37
N ALA A 69 6.19 19.28 -6.78
CA ALA A 69 6.12 20.28 -5.73
C ALA A 69 6.44 21.68 -6.24
N ASP A 70 5.90 22.70 -5.57
CA ASP A 70 6.34 24.09 -5.72
C ASP A 70 7.72 24.33 -5.07
N GLU A 71 8.24 25.55 -5.17
CA GLU A 71 9.52 25.95 -4.56
C GLU A 71 9.54 25.79 -3.04
N LYS A 72 8.37 25.87 -2.38
CA LYS A 72 8.20 25.68 -0.93
C LYS A 72 8.03 24.21 -0.53
N GLY A 73 8.00 23.29 -1.51
CA GLY A 73 7.79 21.86 -1.28
C GLY A 73 6.33 21.45 -1.10
N ASN A 74 5.36 22.33 -1.40
CA ASN A 74 3.95 21.97 -1.36
C ASN A 74 3.56 21.26 -2.68
N PRO A 75 2.68 20.25 -2.62
CA PRO A 75 2.21 19.57 -3.81
C PRO A 75 1.45 20.51 -4.75
N LEU A 76 1.76 20.40 -6.03
CA LEU A 76 1.01 21.03 -7.13
C LEU A 76 0.05 20.00 -7.72
N ASP A 77 -1.19 20.02 -7.27
CA ASP A 77 -2.23 19.12 -7.77
C ASP A 77 -2.41 19.32 -9.30
N GLY A 78 -2.59 18.23 -10.01
CA GLY A 78 -2.64 18.21 -11.48
C GLY A 78 -1.28 18.33 -12.20
N LYS A 79 -0.16 18.45 -11.46
CA LYS A 79 1.19 18.43 -12.03
C LYS A 79 1.89 17.12 -11.69
N GLN A 80 2.28 16.37 -12.73
CA GLN A 80 2.83 15.02 -12.59
C GLN A 80 4.22 14.92 -13.23
N TYR A 81 5.07 14.09 -12.63
CA TYR A 81 6.35 13.68 -13.17
C TYR A 81 6.34 12.16 -13.37
N ILE A 82 6.39 11.73 -14.61
CA ILE A 82 6.30 10.32 -15.00
C ILE A 82 7.71 9.76 -15.14
N VAL A 83 7.95 8.62 -14.49
CA VAL A 83 9.23 7.89 -14.56
C VAL A 83 8.96 6.52 -15.15
N ASN A 84 9.60 6.24 -16.30
CA ASN A 84 9.61 4.91 -16.90
C ASN A 84 10.95 4.23 -16.58
N ILE A 85 10.91 2.98 -16.15
CA ILE A 85 12.07 2.21 -15.69
C ILE A 85 12.16 0.92 -16.49
N THR A 86 13.33 0.65 -17.06
CA THR A 86 13.66 -0.59 -17.76
C THR A 86 15.15 -0.91 -17.53
N PRO A 87 15.49 -2.13 -17.07
CA PRO A 87 14.62 -3.19 -16.57
C PRO A 87 13.95 -2.82 -15.23
N PHE A 88 12.70 -3.23 -14.99
CA PHE A 88 11.94 -2.79 -13.83
C PHE A 88 12.12 -3.72 -12.61
N ALA A 89 11.82 -5.02 -12.75
CA ALA A 89 11.86 -5.96 -11.61
C ALA A 89 13.24 -6.01 -10.93
N SER A 90 14.33 -5.93 -11.69
CA SER A 90 15.70 -6.01 -11.16
C SER A 90 16.14 -4.80 -10.33
N GLN A 91 15.41 -3.67 -10.38
CA GLN A 91 15.67 -2.50 -9.55
C GLN A 91 15.17 -2.66 -8.11
N TRP A 92 14.29 -3.63 -7.87
CA TRP A 92 13.67 -3.86 -6.58
C TRP A 92 14.45 -4.88 -5.75
N LYS A 93 14.60 -4.61 -4.46
CA LYS A 93 15.16 -5.55 -3.50
C LYS A 93 14.02 -6.28 -2.81
N PHE A 94 14.00 -7.60 -2.96
CA PHE A 94 12.97 -8.47 -2.41
C PHE A 94 13.29 -8.84 -0.98
N HIS A 95 12.25 -8.97 -0.16
CA HIS A 95 12.36 -9.42 1.24
C HIS A 95 13.15 -10.73 1.32
N PRO A 96 14.14 -10.87 2.25
CA PRO A 96 15.02 -12.03 2.32
C PRO A 96 14.28 -13.34 2.62
N ASN A 97 13.19 -13.26 3.38
CA ASN A 97 12.29 -14.42 3.55
C ASN A 97 11.39 -14.54 2.30
N PRO A 98 11.49 -15.67 1.53
CA PRO A 98 10.69 -15.85 0.32
C PRO A 98 9.18 -15.88 0.57
N ASN A 99 8.76 -16.25 1.78
CA ASN A 99 7.34 -16.32 2.16
C ASN A 99 6.72 -14.97 2.52
N ILE A 100 7.51 -13.90 2.65
CA ILE A 100 7.04 -12.55 2.89
C ILE A 100 6.98 -11.81 1.55
N ASP A 101 5.78 -11.46 1.14
CA ASP A 101 5.49 -10.84 -0.16
C ASP A 101 5.71 -9.31 -0.11
N LEU A 102 6.94 -8.87 0.21
CA LEU A 102 7.34 -7.47 0.24
C LEU A 102 8.61 -7.24 -0.56
N CYS A 103 8.72 -6.06 -1.18
CA CYS A 103 9.93 -5.57 -1.83
C CYS A 103 10.02 -4.05 -1.71
N ALA A 104 11.22 -3.51 -1.96
CA ALA A 104 11.47 -2.08 -1.90
C ALA A 104 12.39 -1.61 -3.04
N LEU A 105 12.15 -0.38 -3.50
CA LEU A 105 12.94 0.34 -4.51
C LEU A 105 13.48 1.63 -3.92
N SER A 106 14.80 1.87 -3.95
CA SER A 106 15.34 3.19 -3.64
C SER A 106 14.99 4.19 -4.72
N ILE A 107 14.43 5.34 -4.32
CA ILE A 107 14.10 6.42 -5.24
C ILE A 107 15.11 7.56 -5.21
N THR A 108 16.23 7.41 -4.52
CA THR A 108 17.28 8.45 -4.43
C THR A 108 17.72 8.89 -5.82
N GLY A 109 18.01 7.96 -6.74
CA GLY A 109 18.38 8.27 -8.12
C GLY A 109 17.28 9.02 -8.88
N ILE A 110 16.02 8.64 -8.69
CA ILE A 110 14.86 9.31 -9.31
C ILE A 110 14.74 10.76 -8.82
N VAL A 111 14.89 10.97 -7.51
CA VAL A 111 14.82 12.31 -6.90
C VAL A 111 15.93 13.20 -7.42
N LEU A 112 17.16 12.69 -7.50
CA LEU A 112 18.30 13.43 -8.01
C LEU A 112 18.16 13.75 -9.51
N ASP A 113 17.68 12.81 -10.33
CA ASP A 113 17.40 13.05 -11.75
C ASP A 113 16.32 14.12 -11.94
N ALA A 114 15.22 14.06 -11.20
CA ALA A 114 14.18 15.09 -11.24
C ALA A 114 14.75 16.48 -10.85
N GLN A 115 15.54 16.54 -9.77
CA GLN A 115 16.18 17.79 -9.33
C GLN A 115 17.14 18.36 -10.37
N SER A 116 17.92 17.53 -11.06
CA SER A 116 18.81 17.98 -12.14
C SER A 116 18.07 18.62 -13.31
N LYS A 117 16.79 18.25 -13.49
CA LYS A 117 15.86 18.81 -14.49
C LYS A 117 15.03 19.99 -13.96
N GLY A 118 15.35 20.49 -12.76
CA GLY A 118 14.62 21.59 -12.13
C GLY A 118 13.24 21.17 -11.57
N VAL A 119 12.97 19.89 -11.45
CA VAL A 119 11.70 19.37 -10.93
C VAL A 119 11.87 18.90 -9.49
N ARG A 120 11.00 19.37 -8.59
CA ARG A 120 10.90 18.90 -7.22
C ARG A 120 9.72 17.94 -7.09
N LEU A 121 9.94 16.77 -6.52
CA LEU A 121 8.89 15.78 -6.29
C LEU A 121 8.21 16.01 -4.94
N ALA A 122 6.88 15.89 -4.92
CA ALA A 122 6.07 15.96 -3.70
C ALA A 122 5.65 14.55 -3.29
N TYR A 123 6.10 14.14 -2.12
CA TYR A 123 5.69 12.89 -1.47
C TYR A 123 5.85 13.01 0.05
N LYS A 124 5.13 12.18 0.79
CA LYS A 124 5.23 12.07 2.25
C LYS A 124 5.72 10.67 2.60
N MET A 125 6.86 10.60 3.28
CA MET A 125 7.42 9.34 3.74
C MET A 125 6.84 8.95 5.09
N MET A 126 6.59 7.68 5.25
CA MET A 126 6.43 7.02 6.55
C MET A 126 7.81 6.64 7.09
N ASP A 127 7.90 6.35 8.36
CA ASP A 127 9.11 5.86 9.01
C ASP A 127 8.78 4.89 10.14
N PHE A 128 9.80 4.32 10.78
CA PHE A 128 9.64 3.34 11.84
C PHE A 128 8.95 3.87 13.10
N SER A 129 8.86 5.18 13.30
CA SER A 129 8.13 5.75 14.44
C SER A 129 6.61 5.60 14.28
N MET A 130 6.13 5.35 13.05
CA MET A 130 4.72 5.07 12.77
C MET A 130 4.33 3.61 13.00
N LEU A 131 5.28 2.70 13.23
CA LEU A 131 4.96 1.32 13.55
C LEU A 131 4.43 1.22 14.99
N PRO A 132 3.42 0.37 15.23
CA PRO A 132 2.90 0.17 16.58
C PRO A 132 3.99 -0.25 17.56
N SER A 133 4.13 0.48 18.65
CA SER A 133 4.95 0.08 19.79
C SER A 133 4.26 -1.02 20.60
N VAL A 134 4.97 -1.64 21.54
CA VAL A 134 4.37 -2.64 22.44
C VAL A 134 3.17 -2.03 23.18
N SER A 135 3.30 -0.80 23.69
CA SER A 135 2.21 -0.11 24.38
C SER A 135 1.03 0.21 23.47
N ASP A 136 1.27 0.53 22.19
CA ASP A 136 0.18 0.72 21.23
C ASP A 136 -0.59 -0.60 21.02
N ILE A 137 0.12 -1.72 20.85
CA ILE A 137 -0.48 -3.03 20.64
C ILE A 137 -1.26 -3.47 21.89
N GLU A 138 -0.73 -3.21 23.09
CA GLU A 138 -1.41 -3.51 24.35
C GLU A 138 -2.67 -2.66 24.57
N ALA A 139 -2.73 -1.46 23.99
CA ALA A 139 -3.89 -0.58 24.05
C ALA A 139 -4.97 -0.89 23.03
N MET A 140 -4.66 -1.70 22.00
CA MET A 140 -5.62 -2.10 20.95
C MET A 140 -6.68 -3.04 21.49
N THR A 141 -7.89 -2.90 20.92
CA THR A 141 -9.00 -3.85 21.12
C THR A 141 -8.90 -5.00 20.10
N ALA A 142 -9.82 -5.95 20.18
CA ALA A 142 -9.91 -7.03 19.20
C ALA A 142 -10.29 -6.53 17.79
N MET A 143 -10.99 -5.39 17.72
CA MET A 143 -11.50 -4.79 16.50
C MET A 143 -11.17 -3.29 16.50
N GLU A 144 -10.28 -2.87 15.59
CA GLU A 144 -9.85 -1.49 15.42
C GLU A 144 -10.28 -0.96 14.06
N ASP A 145 -10.66 0.32 14.01
CA ASP A 145 -10.88 1.02 12.73
C ASP A 145 -9.58 1.11 11.95
N VAL A 146 -9.63 0.76 10.66
CA VAL A 146 -8.50 0.87 9.74
C VAL A 146 -8.85 1.63 8.47
N VAL A 147 -7.83 2.22 7.87
CA VAL A 147 -7.91 2.89 6.57
C VAL A 147 -6.87 2.28 5.64
N VAL A 148 -7.31 1.81 4.49
CA VAL A 148 -6.47 1.32 3.39
C VAL A 148 -6.38 2.42 2.35
N VAL A 149 -5.17 2.77 1.91
CA VAL A 149 -4.93 3.85 0.95
C VAL A 149 -4.21 3.30 -0.26
N GLY A 150 -4.81 3.40 -1.45
CA GLY A 150 -4.19 2.82 -2.63
C GLY A 150 -4.97 3.03 -3.92
N TYR A 151 -4.73 2.15 -4.90
CA TYR A 151 -5.21 2.26 -6.28
C TYR A 151 -5.98 1.00 -6.70
N PRO A 152 -7.12 0.68 -6.05
CA PRO A 152 -7.91 -0.53 -6.33
C PRO A 152 -8.38 -0.54 -7.78
N GLU A 153 -8.23 -1.69 -8.47
CA GLU A 153 -8.59 -1.86 -9.89
C GLU A 153 -8.00 -0.79 -10.83
N GLY A 154 -6.91 -0.14 -10.39
CA GLY A 154 -6.35 0.99 -11.09
C GLY A 154 -7.17 2.28 -10.99
N ILE A 155 -8.25 2.29 -10.18
CA ILE A 155 -9.09 3.48 -9.96
C ILE A 155 -8.33 4.49 -9.09
N TRP A 156 -8.26 5.71 -9.56
CA TRP A 156 -7.59 6.82 -8.91
C TRP A 156 -8.08 8.16 -9.50
N ASP A 157 -7.79 9.25 -8.82
CA ASP A 157 -7.98 10.58 -9.42
C ASP A 157 -6.79 10.88 -10.33
N GLU A 158 -6.97 10.64 -11.64
CA GLU A 158 -5.91 10.77 -12.65
C GLU A 158 -5.42 12.20 -12.78
N VAL A 159 -6.32 13.16 -12.66
CA VAL A 159 -6.00 14.59 -12.80
C VAL A 159 -5.10 15.05 -11.65
N ASN A 160 -5.48 14.72 -10.42
CA ASN A 160 -4.77 15.20 -9.23
C ASN A 160 -3.73 14.20 -8.72
N ASN A 161 -3.59 13.02 -9.33
CA ASN A 161 -2.70 11.94 -8.90
C ASN A 161 -2.97 11.52 -7.45
N ARG A 162 -4.24 11.17 -7.11
CA ARG A 162 -4.66 10.84 -5.76
C ARG A 162 -5.13 9.39 -5.63
N PRO A 163 -4.78 8.72 -4.51
CA PRO A 163 -5.28 7.40 -4.19
C PRO A 163 -6.74 7.44 -3.73
N VAL A 164 -7.34 6.26 -3.66
CA VAL A 164 -8.63 6.01 -3.04
C VAL A 164 -8.43 5.57 -1.60
N PHE A 165 -9.26 6.11 -0.69
CA PHE A 165 -9.33 5.72 0.71
C PHE A 165 -10.46 4.71 0.91
N ARG A 166 -10.17 3.65 1.66
CA ARG A 166 -11.15 2.65 2.06
C ARG A 166 -11.10 2.46 3.56
N LYS A 167 -12.22 2.69 4.24
CA LYS A 167 -12.36 2.44 5.67
C LYS A 167 -12.84 1.01 5.89
N GLY A 168 -12.35 0.37 6.95
CA GLY A 168 -12.71 -0.96 7.39
C GLY A 168 -12.32 -1.17 8.85
N ILE A 169 -12.25 -2.43 9.26
CA ILE A 169 -11.85 -2.84 10.60
C ILE A 169 -10.79 -3.95 10.55
N THR A 170 -10.04 -4.15 11.63
CA THR A 170 -9.30 -5.40 11.82
C THR A 170 -10.30 -6.53 12.04
N ALA A 171 -10.23 -7.59 11.21
CA ALA A 171 -11.10 -8.77 11.34
C ALA A 171 -10.49 -9.85 12.24
N THR A 172 -9.21 -9.67 12.64
CA THR A 172 -8.53 -10.46 13.67
C THR A 172 -7.72 -9.53 14.57
N HIS A 173 -7.55 -9.92 15.83
CA HIS A 173 -6.81 -9.10 16.79
C HIS A 173 -5.36 -8.92 16.36
N TYR A 174 -4.91 -7.67 16.22
CA TYR A 174 -3.57 -7.33 15.72
C TYR A 174 -2.42 -7.91 16.56
N ALA A 175 -2.59 -8.06 17.88
CA ALA A 175 -1.55 -8.59 18.76
C ALA A 175 -1.14 -10.03 18.40
N PHE A 176 -2.03 -10.81 17.80
CA PHE A 176 -1.77 -12.20 17.45
C PHE A 176 -1.35 -12.34 15.99
N ASP A 177 -0.47 -13.31 15.74
CA ASP A 177 -0.04 -13.67 14.39
C ASP A 177 -1.07 -14.64 13.79
N TYR A 178 -1.74 -14.19 12.69
CA TYR A 178 -2.78 -14.99 12.06
C TYR A 178 -2.22 -16.29 11.50
N ASN A 179 -2.73 -17.43 11.98
CA ASN A 179 -2.23 -18.76 11.64
C ASN A 179 -0.70 -18.93 11.83
N GLY A 180 -0.14 -18.26 12.85
CA GLY A 180 1.29 -18.32 13.16
C GLY A 180 2.21 -17.55 12.22
N LYS A 181 1.63 -16.70 11.35
CA LYS A 181 2.37 -15.83 10.43
C LYS A 181 2.27 -14.38 10.88
N LYS A 182 3.28 -13.57 10.57
CA LYS A 182 3.30 -12.12 10.82
C LYS A 182 2.27 -11.37 9.94
N GLU A 183 1.02 -11.77 10.09
CA GLU A 183 -0.12 -11.34 9.30
C GLU A 183 -1.33 -11.09 10.20
N PHE A 184 -2.32 -10.35 9.69
CA PHE A 184 -3.66 -10.21 10.28
C PHE A 184 -4.68 -10.02 9.17
N LEU A 185 -5.98 -10.19 9.50
CA LEU A 185 -7.08 -9.95 8.58
C LEU A 185 -7.69 -8.57 8.80
N VAL A 186 -8.13 -7.97 7.72
CA VAL A 186 -8.99 -6.78 7.72
C VAL A 186 -10.28 -7.08 6.96
N ASP A 187 -11.40 -6.52 7.43
CA ASP A 187 -12.64 -6.43 6.68
C ASP A 187 -12.73 -5.00 6.12
N ALA A 188 -12.48 -4.89 4.84
CA ALA A 188 -12.54 -3.65 4.08
C ALA A 188 -12.81 -3.99 2.61
N SER A 189 -13.41 -3.06 1.86
CA SER A 189 -13.64 -3.26 0.42
C SER A 189 -12.31 -3.27 -0.33
N ILE A 190 -11.59 -4.39 -0.29
CA ILE A 190 -10.28 -4.58 -0.94
C ILE A 190 -10.50 -5.32 -2.26
N PHE A 191 -9.92 -4.78 -3.34
CA PHE A 191 -10.01 -5.30 -4.70
C PHE A 191 -8.62 -5.49 -5.30
N PRO A 192 -8.49 -6.21 -6.44
CA PRO A 192 -7.25 -6.25 -7.20
C PRO A 192 -6.68 -4.85 -7.42
N GLY A 193 -5.35 -4.68 -7.40
CA GLY A 193 -4.69 -3.36 -7.42
C GLY A 193 -4.49 -2.74 -6.05
N SER A 194 -5.19 -3.21 -5.00
CA SER A 194 -4.90 -2.82 -3.62
C SER A 194 -3.65 -3.49 -3.05
N SER A 195 -3.05 -4.46 -3.74
CA SER A 195 -1.78 -5.06 -3.35
C SER A 195 -0.70 -3.98 -3.17
N GLY A 196 0.02 -4.04 -2.04
CA GLY A 196 1.02 -3.05 -1.66
C GLY A 196 0.45 -1.83 -0.93
N SER A 197 -0.88 -1.72 -0.77
CA SER A 197 -1.50 -0.61 -0.03
C SER A 197 -1.14 -0.66 1.45
N PRO A 198 -0.70 0.46 2.05
CA PRO A 198 -0.53 0.57 3.49
C PRO A 198 -1.90 0.53 4.19
N VAL A 199 -1.92 -0.12 5.34
CA VAL A 199 -3.07 -0.17 6.25
C VAL A 199 -2.74 0.64 7.49
N PHE A 200 -3.53 1.67 7.75
CA PHE A 200 -3.36 2.56 8.89
C PHE A 200 -4.44 2.37 9.93
N MET A 201 -4.06 2.52 11.20
CA MET A 201 -4.97 2.98 12.24
C MET A 201 -4.86 4.50 12.27
N LEU A 202 -5.92 5.18 11.83
CA LEU A 202 -5.91 6.62 11.63
C LEU A 202 -7.03 7.25 12.45
N ASN A 203 -6.65 7.99 13.49
CA ASN A 203 -7.57 8.73 14.35
C ASN A 203 -7.25 10.21 14.26
N GLU A 204 -8.24 11.05 13.98
CA GLU A 204 -8.12 12.49 13.91
C GLU A 204 -9.02 13.15 14.95
N GLY A 205 -8.39 13.89 15.89
CA GLY A 205 -9.08 14.67 16.91
C GLY A 205 -9.49 13.91 18.17
N ILE A 206 -9.73 12.60 18.11
CA ILE A 206 -10.12 11.78 19.26
C ILE A 206 -9.37 10.45 19.20
N VAL A 207 -8.71 10.07 20.28
CA VAL A 207 -8.09 8.76 20.47
C VAL A 207 -8.71 8.10 21.69
N GLN A 208 -9.26 6.90 21.52
CA GLN A 208 -9.76 6.06 22.59
C GLN A 208 -8.92 4.78 22.70
N ASP A 209 -8.65 4.32 23.92
CA ASP A 209 -8.00 3.03 24.18
C ASP A 209 -9.01 1.97 24.67
N LYS A 210 -8.55 0.70 24.77
CA LYS A 210 -9.40 -0.41 25.25
C LYS A 210 -9.88 -0.28 26.70
N PHE A 211 -9.28 0.62 27.47
CA PHE A 211 -9.65 0.88 28.87
C PHE A 211 -10.70 2.00 28.99
N GLY A 212 -11.19 2.52 27.84
CA GLY A 212 -12.19 3.58 27.79
C GLY A 212 -11.62 5.00 28.04
N ARG A 213 -10.29 5.16 28.09
CA ARG A 213 -9.70 6.49 28.21
C ARG A 213 -9.80 7.20 26.88
N ILE A 214 -10.22 8.46 26.92
CA ILE A 214 -10.41 9.31 25.74
C ILE A 214 -9.43 10.47 25.82
N GLU A 215 -8.62 10.67 24.78
CA GLU A 215 -7.77 11.82 24.59
C GLU A 215 -8.36 12.69 23.46
N LEU A 216 -8.75 13.93 23.83
CA LEU A 216 -9.29 14.92 22.89
C LEU A 216 -8.17 15.73 22.26
N ALA A 217 -8.41 16.26 21.06
CA ALA A 217 -7.47 17.04 20.27
C ALA A 217 -6.15 16.29 19.98
N LYS A 218 -6.18 14.96 20.02
CA LYS A 218 -5.06 14.09 19.70
C LYS A 218 -5.31 13.37 18.37
N SER A 219 -4.29 13.30 17.53
CA SER A 219 -4.30 12.49 16.31
C SER A 219 -3.29 11.36 16.46
N ARG A 220 -3.65 10.18 15.95
CA ARG A 220 -2.78 9.00 15.92
C ARG A 220 -2.79 8.44 14.50
N SER A 221 -1.60 8.18 13.97
CA SER A 221 -1.42 7.48 12.71
C SER A 221 -0.39 6.37 12.92
N LEU A 222 -0.86 5.13 12.89
CA LEU A 222 -0.01 3.93 12.99
C LEU A 222 -0.09 3.15 11.70
N LEU A 223 1.06 2.79 11.12
CA LEU A 223 1.16 1.88 9.99
C LEU A 223 1.08 0.44 10.53
N LEU A 224 -0.06 -0.22 10.36
CA LEU A 224 -0.28 -1.58 10.84
C LEU A 224 0.36 -2.62 9.92
N GLY A 225 0.31 -2.40 8.60
CA GLY A 225 0.83 -3.37 7.65
C GLY A 225 0.58 -3.02 6.19
N VAL A 226 0.75 -4.03 5.33
CA VAL A 226 0.67 -3.94 3.88
C VAL A 226 -0.29 -5.00 3.35
N VAL A 227 -1.31 -4.59 2.62
CA VAL A 227 -2.24 -5.52 1.95
C VAL A 227 -1.49 -6.31 0.88
N TYR A 228 -1.66 -7.63 0.85
CA TYR A 228 -1.02 -8.44 -0.19
C TYR A 228 -1.95 -9.47 -0.85
N LYS A 229 -3.05 -9.83 -0.19
CA LYS A 229 -3.96 -10.85 -0.70
C LYS A 229 -5.41 -10.56 -0.30
N VAL A 230 -6.32 -10.89 -1.18
CA VAL A 230 -7.77 -10.79 -0.96
C VAL A 230 -8.37 -12.18 -1.07
N PHE A 231 -9.27 -12.52 -0.17
CA PHE A 231 -10.06 -13.73 -0.30
C PHE A 231 -11.18 -13.52 -1.32
N GLN A 232 -11.30 -14.47 -2.23
CA GLN A 232 -12.34 -14.46 -3.26
C GLN A 232 -13.13 -15.76 -3.17
N HIS A 233 -14.43 -15.68 -3.33
CA HIS A 233 -15.30 -16.84 -3.53
C HIS A 233 -15.49 -17.09 -5.03
N ASN A 234 -15.27 -18.35 -5.43
CA ASN A 234 -15.68 -18.80 -6.73
C ASN A 234 -17.21 -19.00 -6.69
N ILE A 235 -17.92 -18.34 -7.57
CA ILE A 235 -19.34 -18.60 -7.79
C ILE A 235 -19.44 -19.27 -9.14
N ASP A 236 -19.78 -20.55 -9.15
CA ASP A 236 -20.12 -21.29 -10.35
C ASP A 236 -21.58 -20.96 -10.70
N GLY A 237 -21.80 -20.16 -11.71
CA GLY A 237 -23.12 -19.97 -12.33
C GLY A 237 -23.40 -21.13 -13.26
N SER A 238 -24.43 -21.93 -13.01
CA SER A 238 -24.91 -22.93 -13.98
C SER A 238 -25.83 -22.27 -14.99
N ILE A 239 -25.40 -22.26 -16.27
CA ILE A 239 -26.35 -21.99 -17.37
C ILE A 239 -27.12 -23.29 -17.56
N VAL A 240 -28.38 -23.33 -17.17
CA VAL A 240 -29.25 -24.50 -17.41
C VAL A 240 -29.67 -24.47 -18.89
N ILE A 241 -29.01 -25.27 -19.71
CA ILE A 241 -29.49 -25.55 -21.08
C ILE A 241 -30.38 -26.79 -21.01
N LYS A 242 -31.67 -26.66 -21.39
CA LYS A 242 -32.59 -27.77 -21.52
C LYS A 242 -32.04 -28.72 -22.60
N ASN A 243 -31.70 -29.93 -22.21
CA ASN A 243 -31.44 -31.15 -22.98
C ASN A 243 -31.04 -31.01 -24.47
N ILE A 244 -29.73 -31.05 -24.74
CA ILE A 244 -29.18 -31.52 -26.01
C ILE A 244 -28.06 -32.53 -25.66
N PRO A 245 -28.09 -33.79 -26.18
CA PRO A 245 -27.22 -34.88 -25.67
C PRO A 245 -25.75 -34.83 -26.04
N THR A 246 -25.22 -33.80 -26.69
CA THR A 246 -23.86 -33.78 -27.25
C THR A 246 -23.14 -32.44 -27.17
N ALA A 247 -23.40 -31.55 -26.22
CA ALA A 247 -22.69 -30.26 -26.13
C ALA A 247 -21.87 -30.13 -24.84
N GLN A 248 -20.60 -29.65 -24.97
CA GLN A 248 -19.84 -29.13 -23.84
C GLN A 248 -20.60 -27.93 -23.28
N VAL A 249 -20.92 -27.98 -21.99
CA VAL A 249 -21.62 -26.89 -21.28
C VAL A 249 -20.59 -25.80 -20.93
N PRO A 250 -20.70 -24.56 -21.47
CA PRO A 250 -19.84 -23.47 -21.01
C PRO A 250 -20.20 -23.12 -19.57
N VAL A 251 -19.23 -23.23 -18.64
CA VAL A 251 -19.39 -22.82 -17.24
C VAL A 251 -18.85 -21.41 -17.11
N ALA A 252 -19.71 -20.44 -16.73
CA ALA A 252 -19.26 -19.12 -16.35
C ALA A 252 -18.79 -19.15 -14.89
N ARG A 253 -17.50 -18.86 -14.65
CA ARG A 253 -16.96 -18.66 -13.30
C ARG A 253 -16.88 -17.17 -12.99
N SER A 254 -17.48 -16.75 -11.91
CA SER A 254 -17.35 -15.39 -11.38
C SER A 254 -16.66 -15.41 -10.03
N TYR A 255 -15.75 -14.46 -9.81
CA TYR A 255 -15.06 -14.27 -8.54
C TYR A 255 -15.67 -13.07 -7.84
N ILE A 256 -16.19 -13.27 -6.63
CA ILE A 256 -16.71 -12.19 -5.80
C ILE A 256 -15.79 -12.02 -4.60
N PRO A 257 -15.19 -10.84 -4.41
CA PRO A 257 -14.45 -10.54 -3.18
C PRO A 257 -15.38 -10.63 -1.97
N ASN A 258 -14.90 -11.24 -0.87
CA ASN A 258 -15.64 -11.29 0.39
C ASN A 258 -15.24 -10.19 1.37
N ASN A 259 -14.58 -9.14 0.87
CA ASN A 259 -14.07 -8.00 1.62
C ASN A 259 -12.97 -8.33 2.66
N LEU A 260 -12.58 -9.60 2.81
CA LEU A 260 -11.49 -9.97 3.71
C LEU A 260 -10.15 -9.88 2.99
N GLY A 261 -9.26 -9.07 3.55
CA GLY A 261 -7.88 -8.92 3.09
C GLY A 261 -6.87 -9.45 4.09
N LEU A 262 -5.82 -10.11 3.57
CA LEU A 262 -4.64 -10.45 4.33
C LEU A 262 -3.63 -9.30 4.28
N VAL A 263 -3.10 -8.97 5.45
CA VAL A 263 -2.17 -7.87 5.66
C VAL A 263 -0.91 -8.38 6.33
N ILE A 264 0.25 -8.16 5.71
CA ILE A 264 1.56 -8.42 6.32
C ILE A 264 1.80 -7.33 7.36
N LYS A 265 2.15 -7.71 8.60
CA LYS A 265 2.46 -6.74 9.66
C LYS A 265 3.63 -5.83 9.28
N ALA A 266 3.52 -4.55 9.60
CA ALA A 266 4.54 -3.55 9.26
C ALA A 266 5.91 -3.84 9.89
N SER A 267 5.98 -4.67 10.94
CA SER A 267 7.26 -5.11 11.53
C SER A 267 8.20 -5.78 10.53
N GLU A 268 7.65 -6.43 9.47
CA GLU A 268 8.45 -7.09 8.43
C GLU A 268 9.23 -6.10 7.55
N ILE A 269 8.85 -4.83 7.52
CA ILE A 269 9.57 -3.77 6.80
C ILE A 269 11.01 -3.60 7.33
N LYS A 270 11.26 -3.93 8.61
CA LYS A 270 12.59 -3.83 9.22
C LYS A 270 13.65 -4.73 8.53
N GLU A 271 13.20 -5.87 8.01
CA GLU A 271 14.11 -6.78 7.29
C GLU A 271 14.47 -6.24 5.90
N LEU A 272 13.58 -5.47 5.27
CA LEU A 272 13.89 -4.78 4.01
C LEU A 272 14.97 -3.71 4.17
N GLU A 273 14.95 -2.94 5.27
CA GLU A 273 15.94 -1.88 5.51
C GLU A 273 17.38 -2.40 5.48
N LYS A 274 17.61 -3.62 5.98
CA LYS A 274 18.94 -4.26 6.00
C LYS A 274 19.55 -4.47 4.61
N LEU A 275 18.76 -4.35 3.56
CA LEU A 275 19.20 -4.54 2.17
C LEU A 275 19.72 -3.22 1.53
N PHE A 276 19.57 -2.08 2.19
CA PHE A 276 19.85 -0.74 1.71
C PHE A 276 20.95 -0.06 2.53
#